data_46cc36f1219debfd03847817a19d3873
#
_entry.id   46cc36f1219debfd03847817a19d3873
#
_cell.length_a   1.000
_cell.length_b   1.000
_cell.length_c   1.000
_cell.angle_alpha   90.00
_cell.angle_beta   90.00
_cell.angle_gamma   90.00
#
_symmetry.space_group_name_H-M   'P 1'
#
loop_
_entity.id
_entity.type
_entity.pdbx_description
1 polymer ?
#
loop_
_entity_poly.entity_id
_entity_poly.type
_entity_poly.pdbx_seq_one_letter_code
_entity_poly.pdbx_strand_id
1 'polypeptide(L)'
;MRGMTIEHQRGYLKTIFCIIFFLCTIAMIYGQQSLVKTGFARLQYDGGGDWYNDPEVLPNLAKFVNQHLGSSIPIDQSVVRASDPRLFDYPFVYLTGHGNIHFSEQELRNLRNWMLRGGFLYADDDYGMDESFRREIKRIFPEREMIEIDSRHTLFSSYFDFSDGLPKIHEHDSGDPQAFALFDDHGRMMMLYTFETNISDGWADPDTHDDPPEIRELALRFGLNIIHYIMAE
;
A
#
# COMPACT_ATOMS: atom_id res chain seq x y z
N MET A 1 49.93 13.52 -7.22
CA MET A 1 48.52 13.44 -6.83
C MET A 1 48.38 13.90 -5.37
N ARG A 2 47.83 15.09 -5.15
CA ARG A 2 47.66 15.62 -3.78
C ARG A 2 46.43 14.94 -3.17
N GLY A 3 46.61 14.16 -2.10
CA GLY A 3 45.52 13.56 -1.34
C GLY A 3 44.69 14.66 -0.66
N MET A 4 43.40 14.56 -0.76
CA MET A 4 42.44 15.44 -0.10
C MET A 4 42.59 15.29 1.43
N THR A 5 42.73 16.40 2.15
CA THR A 5 42.89 16.36 3.62
C THR A 5 41.63 15.83 4.32
N ILE A 6 41.79 15.21 5.50
CA ILE A 6 40.71 14.61 6.28
C ILE A 6 39.57 15.63 6.58
N GLU A 7 39.91 16.90 6.76
CA GLU A 7 38.92 17.97 6.96
C GLU A 7 38.04 18.21 5.70
N HIS A 8 38.63 18.14 4.51
CA HIS A 8 37.88 18.26 3.26
C HIS A 8 36.91 17.07 3.06
N GLN A 9 37.32 15.87 3.42
CA GLN A 9 36.44 14.68 3.37
C GLN A 9 35.27 14.77 4.36
N ARG A 10 35.53 15.28 5.58
CA ARG A 10 34.47 15.49 6.57
C ARG A 10 33.46 16.58 6.14
N GLY A 11 33.93 17.64 5.50
CA GLY A 11 33.07 18.68 4.92
C GLY A 11 32.19 18.11 3.81
N TYR A 12 32.77 17.31 2.91
CA TYR A 12 32.02 16.67 1.81
C TYR A 12 30.94 15.70 2.29
N LEU A 13 31.26 14.87 3.30
CA LEU A 13 30.29 13.94 3.91
C LEU A 13 29.12 14.69 4.56
N LYS A 14 29.38 15.78 5.29
CA LYS A 14 28.32 16.60 5.89
C LYS A 14 27.41 17.23 4.84
N THR A 15 27.99 17.74 3.76
CA THR A 15 27.21 18.32 2.65
C THR A 15 26.36 17.28 1.95
N ILE A 16 26.88 16.09 1.67
CA ILE A 16 26.12 14.98 1.09
C ILE A 16 24.97 14.57 2.02
N PHE A 17 25.24 14.43 3.32
CA PHE A 17 24.20 14.07 4.31
C PHE A 17 23.10 15.13 4.37
N CYS A 18 23.42 16.42 4.35
CA CYS A 18 22.43 17.50 4.31
C CYS A 18 21.60 17.48 3.02
N ILE A 19 22.22 17.21 1.87
CA ILE A 19 21.50 17.11 0.59
C ILE A 19 20.54 15.91 0.59
N ILE A 20 20.99 14.75 1.04
CA ILE A 20 20.13 13.55 1.15
C ILE A 20 18.97 13.82 2.09
N PHE A 21 19.22 14.37 3.27
CA PHE A 21 18.17 14.71 4.24
C PHE A 21 17.16 15.71 3.65
N PHE A 22 17.63 16.72 2.93
CA PHE A 22 16.77 17.70 2.27
C PHE A 22 15.93 17.07 1.13
N LEU A 23 16.51 16.16 0.34
CA LEU A 23 15.79 15.43 -0.70
C LEU A 23 14.72 14.49 -0.12
N CYS A 24 15.02 13.79 0.98
CA CYS A 24 14.04 12.96 1.69
C CYS A 24 12.87 13.78 2.24
N THR A 25 13.13 14.96 2.82
CA THR A 25 12.05 15.83 3.32
C THR A 25 11.17 16.38 2.19
N ILE A 26 11.75 16.68 1.03
CA ILE A 26 10.98 17.10 -0.15
C ILE A 26 10.11 15.95 -0.66
N ALA A 27 10.62 14.73 -0.76
CA ALA A 27 9.87 13.57 -1.21
C ALA A 27 8.67 13.29 -0.29
N MET A 28 8.86 13.33 1.03
CA MET A 28 7.77 13.21 2.01
C MET A 28 6.68 14.28 1.81
N ILE A 29 7.08 15.54 1.59
CA ILE A 29 6.13 16.64 1.37
C ILE A 29 5.31 16.42 0.10
N TYR A 30 5.93 15.95 -0.99
CA TYR A 30 5.22 15.68 -2.25
C TYR A 30 4.26 14.49 -2.13
N GLY A 31 4.67 13.39 -1.49
CA GLY A 31 3.83 12.22 -1.26
C GLY A 31 2.59 12.58 -0.42
N GLN A 32 2.80 13.30 0.68
CA GLN A 32 1.73 13.77 1.54
C GLN A 32 0.76 14.72 0.81
N GLN A 33 1.27 15.65 0.01
CA GLN A 33 0.43 16.59 -0.76
C GLN A 33 -0.43 15.87 -1.81
N SER A 34 0.07 14.81 -2.41
CA SER A 34 -0.69 14.04 -3.40
C SER A 34 -1.86 13.32 -2.76
N LEU A 35 -1.65 12.56 -1.67
CA LEU A 35 -2.72 11.87 -0.94
C LEU A 35 -3.73 12.84 -0.34
N VAL A 36 -3.28 13.96 0.22
CA VAL A 36 -4.18 15.01 0.75
C VAL A 36 -5.06 15.61 -0.33
N LYS A 37 -4.58 15.68 -1.57
CA LYS A 37 -5.34 16.25 -2.69
C LYS A 37 -6.39 15.28 -3.25
N THR A 38 -6.05 14.01 -3.40
CA THR A 38 -6.87 13.04 -4.16
C THR A 38 -7.60 12.03 -3.28
N GLY A 39 -7.09 11.76 -2.08
CA GLY A 39 -7.61 10.70 -1.21
C GLY A 39 -7.26 9.30 -1.69
N PHE A 40 -8.03 8.32 -1.21
CA PHE A 40 -7.90 6.92 -1.58
C PHE A 40 -8.88 6.55 -2.68
N ALA A 41 -8.48 5.64 -3.57
CA ALA A 41 -9.37 5.08 -4.57
C ALA A 41 -9.47 3.56 -4.41
N ARG A 42 -10.67 3.03 -4.66
CA ARG A 42 -10.95 1.60 -4.76
C ARG A 42 -10.92 1.19 -6.22
N LEU A 43 -10.27 0.06 -6.52
CA LEU A 43 -10.19 -0.47 -7.89
C LEU A 43 -11.43 -1.31 -8.20
N GLN A 44 -12.21 -0.87 -9.16
CA GLN A 44 -13.25 -1.67 -9.79
C GLN A 44 -12.65 -2.56 -10.86
N TYR A 45 -12.88 -3.86 -10.77
CA TYR A 45 -12.41 -4.87 -11.71
C TYR A 45 -13.57 -5.73 -12.24
N ASP A 46 -13.33 -6.46 -13.32
CA ASP A 46 -14.24 -7.47 -13.86
C ASP A 46 -13.82 -8.89 -13.40
N GLY A 47 -14.63 -9.89 -13.67
CA GLY A 47 -14.33 -11.28 -13.31
C GLY A 47 -15.32 -11.91 -12.36
N GLY A 48 -16.19 -11.11 -11.75
CA GLY A 48 -17.28 -11.56 -10.88
C GLY A 48 -16.99 -11.49 -9.40
N GLY A 49 -15.78 -11.04 -9.00
CA GLY A 49 -15.51 -10.72 -7.60
C GLY A 49 -16.20 -9.43 -7.15
N ASP A 50 -16.46 -9.33 -5.86
CA ASP A 50 -17.23 -8.24 -5.25
C ASP A 50 -16.33 -7.09 -4.76
N TRP A 51 -15.60 -6.48 -5.66
CA TRP A 51 -14.72 -5.34 -5.42
C TRP A 51 -15.35 -4.20 -4.59
N TYR A 52 -16.67 -4.21 -4.45
CA TYR A 52 -17.49 -3.18 -3.80
C TYR A 52 -17.86 -3.51 -2.35
N ASN A 53 -17.41 -4.65 -1.80
CA ASN A 53 -17.67 -5.01 -0.40
C ASN A 53 -17.13 -3.94 0.56
N ASP A 54 -17.72 -3.84 1.74
CA ASP A 54 -17.30 -2.97 2.85
C ASP A 54 -16.90 -1.55 2.40
N PRO A 55 -17.85 -0.74 1.93
CA PRO A 55 -17.55 0.59 1.36
C PRO A 55 -16.95 1.58 2.37
N GLU A 56 -17.04 1.31 3.66
CA GLU A 56 -16.53 2.16 4.74
C GLU A 56 -15.05 1.98 5.08
N VAL A 57 -14.38 0.93 4.57
CA VAL A 57 -12.99 0.60 4.95
C VAL A 57 -12.02 1.75 4.64
N LEU A 58 -12.05 2.32 3.44
CA LEU A 58 -11.17 3.43 3.07
C LEU A 58 -11.51 4.74 3.79
N PRO A 59 -12.79 5.13 3.94
CA PRO A 59 -13.21 6.22 4.82
C PRO A 59 -12.69 6.10 6.26
N ASN A 60 -12.77 4.93 6.85
CA ASN A 60 -12.32 4.71 8.22
C ASN A 60 -10.79 4.73 8.33
N LEU A 61 -10.08 4.11 7.38
CA LEU A 61 -8.62 4.21 7.30
C LEU A 61 -8.18 5.68 7.16
N ALA A 62 -8.81 6.47 6.28
CA ALA A 62 -8.49 7.88 6.09
C ALA A 62 -8.68 8.69 7.38
N LYS A 63 -9.78 8.46 8.11
CA LYS A 63 -10.03 9.09 9.42
C LYS A 63 -8.91 8.76 10.42
N PHE A 64 -8.56 7.47 10.52
CA PHE A 64 -7.52 6.99 11.43
C PHE A 64 -6.15 7.60 11.10
N VAL A 65 -5.76 7.60 9.83
CA VAL A 65 -4.51 8.21 9.34
C VAL A 65 -4.49 9.72 9.64
N ASN A 66 -5.58 10.44 9.34
CA ASN A 66 -5.67 11.87 9.61
C ASN A 66 -5.50 12.19 11.10
N GLN A 67 -6.10 11.41 11.99
CA GLN A 67 -5.99 11.58 13.44
C GLN A 67 -4.55 11.42 13.95
N HIS A 68 -3.80 10.44 13.41
CA HIS A 68 -2.45 10.12 13.89
C HIS A 68 -1.36 10.97 13.24
N LEU A 69 -1.49 11.27 11.94
CA LEU A 69 -0.48 12.04 11.20
C LEU A 69 -0.79 13.55 11.14
N GLY A 70 -1.95 13.99 11.64
CA GLY A 70 -2.37 15.38 11.48
C GLY A 70 -2.57 15.78 10.01
N SER A 71 -2.84 14.79 9.14
CA SER A 71 -3.09 15.01 7.73
C SER A 71 -4.54 15.42 7.44
N SER A 72 -4.85 15.71 6.18
CA SER A 72 -6.19 16.09 5.72
C SER A 72 -6.58 15.31 4.47
N ILE A 73 -6.29 13.99 4.46
CA ILE A 73 -6.69 13.09 3.38
C ILE A 73 -8.23 13.10 3.30
N PRO A 74 -8.82 13.28 2.09
CA PRO A 74 -10.26 13.16 1.91
C PRO A 74 -10.79 11.84 2.45
N ILE A 75 -11.87 11.91 3.23
CA ILE A 75 -12.48 10.72 3.83
C ILE A 75 -13.42 9.97 2.88
N ASP A 76 -13.87 10.65 1.81
CA ASP A 76 -14.68 9.99 0.78
C ASP A 76 -13.78 9.20 -0.17
N GLN A 77 -14.08 7.93 -0.33
CA GLN A 77 -13.36 7.12 -1.32
C GLN A 77 -13.87 7.37 -2.73
N SER A 78 -12.95 7.33 -3.68
CA SER A 78 -13.29 7.27 -5.10
C SER A 78 -13.29 5.82 -5.59
N VAL A 79 -14.08 5.55 -6.63
CA VAL A 79 -14.02 4.29 -7.37
C VAL A 79 -13.44 4.57 -8.75
N VAL A 80 -12.43 3.80 -9.14
CA VAL A 80 -11.78 3.91 -10.44
C VAL A 80 -11.65 2.55 -11.10
N ARG A 81 -11.75 2.50 -12.42
CA ARG A 81 -11.34 1.34 -13.22
C ARG A 81 -9.91 1.54 -13.72
N ALA A 82 -9.22 0.45 -13.98
CA ALA A 82 -7.89 0.55 -14.60
C ALA A 82 -7.93 1.10 -16.04
N SER A 83 -9.08 1.08 -16.69
CA SER A 83 -9.33 1.74 -17.98
C SER A 83 -9.62 3.25 -17.88
N ASP A 84 -9.90 3.77 -16.69
CA ASP A 84 -10.19 5.19 -16.47
C ASP A 84 -8.89 6.01 -16.39
N PRO A 85 -8.73 7.08 -17.17
CA PRO A 85 -7.57 7.97 -17.05
C PRO A 85 -7.37 8.56 -15.66
N ARG A 86 -8.44 8.72 -14.86
CA ARG A 86 -8.36 9.19 -13.47
C ARG A 86 -7.56 8.26 -12.54
N LEU A 87 -7.29 7.01 -12.94
CA LEU A 87 -6.37 6.13 -12.20
C LEU A 87 -5.04 6.82 -11.89
N PHE A 88 -4.53 7.63 -12.83
CA PHE A 88 -3.25 8.32 -12.70
C PHE A 88 -3.27 9.53 -11.76
N ASP A 89 -4.45 9.93 -11.30
CA ASP A 89 -4.59 10.99 -10.29
C ASP A 89 -4.39 10.44 -8.87
N TYR A 90 -4.58 9.13 -8.66
CA TYR A 90 -4.51 8.50 -7.35
C TYR A 90 -3.15 7.82 -7.11
N PRO A 91 -2.37 8.27 -6.10
CA PRO A 91 -1.10 7.63 -5.75
C PRO A 91 -1.29 6.30 -5.01
N PHE A 92 -2.44 6.11 -4.36
CA PHE A 92 -2.82 4.91 -3.63
C PHE A 92 -4.16 4.38 -4.14
N VAL A 93 -4.16 3.11 -4.55
CA VAL A 93 -5.36 2.38 -4.97
C VAL A 93 -5.46 1.08 -4.18
N TYR A 94 -6.65 0.82 -3.67
CA TYR A 94 -6.99 -0.36 -2.89
C TYR A 94 -7.79 -1.34 -3.75
N LEU A 95 -7.51 -2.63 -3.59
CA LEU A 95 -8.21 -3.75 -4.21
C LEU A 95 -8.50 -4.82 -3.17
N THR A 96 -9.74 -5.29 -3.13
CA THR A 96 -10.18 -6.43 -2.33
C THR A 96 -11.36 -7.11 -2.98
N GLY A 97 -11.85 -8.18 -2.40
CA GLY A 97 -13.09 -8.87 -2.72
C GLY A 97 -12.98 -10.38 -2.65
N HIS A 98 -14.11 -11.04 -2.84
CA HIS A 98 -14.20 -12.49 -2.95
C HIS A 98 -14.16 -12.92 -4.41
N GLY A 99 -13.43 -14.00 -4.70
CA GLY A 99 -13.50 -14.69 -5.98
C GLY A 99 -12.60 -14.12 -7.08
N ASN A 100 -13.11 -14.13 -8.32
CA ASN A 100 -12.23 -13.97 -9.48
C ASN A 100 -12.04 -12.52 -9.92
N ILE A 101 -10.78 -12.18 -10.23
CA ILE A 101 -10.34 -10.90 -10.79
C ILE A 101 -9.99 -11.12 -12.26
N HIS A 102 -10.39 -10.16 -13.11
CA HIS A 102 -9.97 -10.16 -14.51
C HIS A 102 -9.74 -8.73 -15.01
N PHE A 103 -8.58 -8.51 -15.65
CA PHE A 103 -8.25 -7.27 -16.35
C PHE A 103 -8.14 -7.50 -17.86
N SER A 104 -8.71 -6.58 -18.64
CA SER A 104 -8.48 -6.51 -20.07
C SER A 104 -7.03 -6.12 -20.37
N GLU A 105 -6.56 -6.38 -21.61
CA GLU A 105 -5.21 -6.01 -22.05
C GLU A 105 -4.91 -4.50 -21.90
N GLN A 106 -5.93 -3.65 -22.06
CA GLN A 106 -5.76 -2.20 -21.85
C GLN A 106 -5.58 -1.88 -20.38
N GLU A 107 -6.35 -2.51 -19.50
CA GLU A 107 -6.25 -2.32 -18.04
C GLU A 107 -4.92 -2.82 -17.48
N LEU A 108 -4.40 -3.95 -17.97
CA LEU A 108 -3.06 -4.44 -17.61
C LEU A 108 -1.98 -3.42 -17.96
N ARG A 109 -2.02 -2.84 -19.18
CA ARG A 109 -1.06 -1.81 -19.58
C ARG A 109 -1.16 -0.55 -18.74
N ASN A 110 -2.36 -0.13 -18.40
CA ASN A 110 -2.60 1.07 -17.59
C ASN A 110 -2.11 0.87 -16.16
N LEU A 111 -2.43 -0.26 -15.51
CA LEU A 111 -1.96 -0.61 -14.18
C LEU A 111 -0.43 -0.67 -14.14
N ARG A 112 0.20 -1.34 -15.11
CA ARG A 112 1.65 -1.37 -15.22
C ARG A 112 2.26 0.04 -15.30
N ASN A 113 1.73 0.85 -16.20
CA ASN A 113 2.23 2.22 -16.39
C ASN A 113 2.01 3.09 -15.15
N TRP A 114 0.88 2.95 -14.49
CA TRP A 114 0.54 3.67 -13.27
C TRP A 114 1.49 3.29 -12.12
N MET A 115 1.70 2.00 -11.87
CA MET A 115 2.62 1.52 -10.84
C MET A 115 4.06 1.98 -11.10
N LEU A 116 4.55 1.87 -12.34
CA LEU A 116 5.90 2.31 -12.71
C LEU A 116 6.10 3.83 -12.60
N ARG A 117 5.01 4.62 -12.60
CA ARG A 117 5.04 6.08 -12.44
C ARG A 117 4.81 6.57 -11.00
N GLY A 118 4.88 5.70 -10.02
CA GLY A 118 4.74 6.06 -8.63
C GLY A 118 3.43 5.63 -7.96
N GLY A 119 2.50 5.01 -8.70
CA GLY A 119 1.30 4.44 -8.12
C GLY A 119 1.61 3.27 -7.19
N PHE A 120 0.85 3.15 -6.12
CA PHE A 120 0.95 2.06 -5.15
C PHE A 120 -0.39 1.32 -5.06
N LEU A 121 -0.37 0.02 -5.35
CA LEU A 121 -1.51 -0.87 -5.19
C LEU A 121 -1.43 -1.61 -3.86
N TYR A 122 -2.41 -1.42 -3.00
CA TYR A 122 -2.65 -2.31 -1.87
C TYR A 122 -3.76 -3.28 -2.21
N ALA A 123 -3.46 -4.56 -2.16
CA ALA A 123 -4.43 -5.63 -2.32
C ALA A 123 -4.53 -6.45 -1.03
N ASP A 124 -5.76 -6.74 -0.59
CA ASP A 124 -6.04 -7.57 0.56
C ASP A 124 -6.99 -8.70 0.15
N ASP A 125 -6.56 -9.95 0.31
CA ASP A 125 -7.40 -11.09 0.00
C ASP A 125 -8.46 -11.23 1.11
N ASP A 126 -9.68 -10.90 0.76
CA ASP A 126 -10.80 -11.12 1.63
C ASP A 126 -11.08 -12.62 1.73
N TYR A 127 -11.40 -13.26 0.60
CA TYR A 127 -11.43 -14.73 0.51
C TYR A 127 -11.49 -15.21 -0.95
N GLY A 128 -10.55 -16.08 -1.31
CA GLY A 128 -10.60 -16.83 -2.57
C GLY A 128 -10.26 -16.03 -3.83
N MET A 129 -9.62 -14.86 -3.70
CA MET A 129 -9.11 -14.12 -4.86
C MET A 129 -7.64 -14.44 -5.18
N ASP A 130 -6.89 -15.12 -4.32
CA ASP A 130 -5.44 -15.32 -4.41
C ASP A 130 -4.99 -15.86 -5.78
N GLU A 131 -5.58 -16.95 -6.27
CA GLU A 131 -5.20 -17.54 -7.55
C GLU A 131 -5.37 -16.53 -8.70
N SER A 132 -6.51 -15.84 -8.71
CA SER A 132 -6.83 -14.88 -9.77
C SER A 132 -5.97 -13.61 -9.65
N PHE A 133 -5.72 -13.13 -8.44
CA PHE A 133 -4.85 -11.98 -8.20
C PHE A 133 -3.42 -12.25 -8.67
N ARG A 134 -2.81 -13.36 -8.24
CA ARG A 134 -1.45 -13.74 -8.66
C ARG A 134 -1.35 -13.91 -10.18
N ARG A 135 -2.37 -14.50 -10.82
CA ARG A 135 -2.44 -14.60 -12.27
C ARG A 135 -2.43 -13.21 -12.92
N GLU A 136 -3.27 -12.28 -12.46
CA GLU A 136 -3.35 -10.95 -13.05
C GLU A 136 -2.07 -10.13 -12.80
N ILE A 137 -1.46 -10.20 -11.62
CA ILE A 137 -0.16 -9.56 -11.36
C ILE A 137 0.93 -10.12 -12.28
N LYS A 138 0.95 -11.43 -12.52
CA LYS A 138 1.90 -12.03 -13.47
C LYS A 138 1.66 -11.61 -14.92
N ARG A 139 0.41 -11.31 -15.30
CA ARG A 139 0.09 -10.71 -16.60
C ARG A 139 0.54 -9.24 -16.69
N ILE A 140 0.44 -8.46 -15.60
CA ILE A 140 0.91 -7.06 -15.55
C ILE A 140 2.45 -7.01 -15.62
N PHE A 141 3.13 -7.86 -14.87
CA PHE A 141 4.59 -7.92 -14.74
C PHE A 141 5.13 -9.35 -14.96
N PRO A 142 5.12 -9.84 -16.21
CA PRO A 142 5.58 -11.21 -16.49
C PRO A 142 7.06 -11.45 -16.15
N GLU A 143 7.87 -10.39 -16.08
CA GLU A 143 9.30 -10.43 -15.76
C GLU A 143 9.60 -10.32 -14.25
N ARG A 144 8.58 -10.09 -13.40
CA ARG A 144 8.77 -9.89 -11.95
C ARG A 144 8.06 -10.97 -11.16
N GLU A 145 8.56 -11.21 -9.96
CA GLU A 145 7.92 -12.07 -8.95
C GLU A 145 7.53 -11.25 -7.73
N MET A 146 6.42 -11.61 -7.12
CA MET A 146 6.07 -11.12 -5.79
C MET A 146 7.00 -11.76 -4.76
N ILE A 147 7.57 -10.95 -3.90
CA ILE A 147 8.50 -11.36 -2.85
C ILE A 147 7.77 -11.33 -1.52
N GLU A 148 7.80 -12.43 -0.78
CA GLU A 148 7.30 -12.43 0.60
C GLU A 148 8.17 -11.55 1.48
N ILE A 149 7.53 -10.66 2.23
CA ILE A 149 8.18 -9.77 3.21
C ILE A 149 7.71 -10.11 4.61
N ASP A 150 8.61 -10.01 5.56
CA ASP A 150 8.33 -10.29 6.98
C ASP A 150 8.56 -9.05 7.86
N SER A 151 8.44 -9.23 9.18
CA SER A 151 8.58 -8.17 10.17
C SER A 151 9.93 -7.43 10.17
N ARG A 152 10.94 -7.91 9.43
CA ARG A 152 12.23 -7.22 9.25
C ARG A 152 12.16 -6.12 8.18
N HIS A 153 11.12 -6.13 7.35
CA HIS A 153 10.92 -5.07 6.36
C HIS A 153 10.46 -3.78 7.04
N THR A 154 10.96 -2.63 6.58
CA THR A 154 10.72 -1.31 7.21
C THR A 154 9.24 -0.91 7.26
N LEU A 155 8.38 -1.46 6.41
CA LEU A 155 6.93 -1.27 6.46
C LEU A 155 6.35 -1.69 7.82
N PHE A 156 6.84 -2.79 8.40
CA PHE A 156 6.33 -3.32 9.68
C PHE A 156 6.70 -2.45 10.90
N SER A 157 7.58 -1.48 10.74
CA SER A 157 7.98 -0.53 11.78
C SER A 157 7.96 0.92 11.31
N SER A 158 7.22 1.21 10.22
CA SER A 158 7.23 2.55 9.62
C SER A 158 6.64 3.62 10.56
N TYR A 159 5.61 3.28 11.33
CA TYR A 159 4.98 4.13 12.32
C TYR A 159 4.70 3.37 13.63
N PHE A 160 3.93 2.29 13.56
CA PHE A 160 3.71 1.36 14.66
C PHE A 160 4.62 0.14 14.55
N ASP A 161 4.97 -0.45 15.68
CA ASP A 161 5.80 -1.65 15.73
C ASP A 161 4.95 -2.92 15.50
N PHE A 162 5.29 -3.66 14.45
CA PHE A 162 4.77 -4.99 14.11
C PHE A 162 5.93 -6.00 14.02
N SER A 163 6.87 -5.95 14.95
CA SER A 163 8.00 -6.90 15.02
C SER A 163 7.56 -8.35 15.18
N ASP A 164 6.37 -8.58 15.73
CA ASP A 164 5.77 -9.92 15.88
C ASP A 164 5.16 -10.45 14.56
N GLY A 165 5.12 -9.64 13.50
CA GLY A 165 4.61 -10.02 12.19
C GLY A 165 3.26 -9.40 11.84
N LEU A 166 2.67 -9.89 10.74
CA LEU A 166 1.38 -9.45 10.24
C LEU A 166 0.26 -9.96 11.16
N PRO A 167 -0.67 -9.11 11.62
CA PRO A 167 -1.80 -9.55 12.43
C PRO A 167 -2.79 -10.36 11.58
N LYS A 168 -3.40 -11.39 12.16
CA LYS A 168 -4.57 -12.07 11.59
C LYS A 168 -5.82 -11.41 12.17
N ILE A 169 -6.63 -10.83 11.31
CA ILE A 169 -7.81 -10.06 11.70
C ILE A 169 -9.05 -10.95 11.67
N HIS A 170 -9.34 -11.52 10.50
CA HIS A 170 -10.44 -12.45 10.33
C HIS A 170 -9.90 -13.80 9.81
N GLU A 171 -10.56 -14.90 10.22
CA GLU A 171 -10.10 -16.24 9.88
C GLU A 171 -11.11 -16.94 8.99
N HIS A 172 -10.78 -17.11 7.72
CA HIS A 172 -11.52 -18.01 6.82
C HIS A 172 -10.86 -19.38 6.76
N ASP A 173 -9.54 -19.41 6.71
CA ASP A 173 -8.73 -20.62 6.69
C ASP A 173 -7.67 -20.58 7.82
N SER A 174 -7.07 -21.73 8.13
CA SER A 174 -6.06 -21.84 9.19
C SER A 174 -4.65 -21.48 8.76
N GLY A 175 -4.48 -20.81 7.61
CA GLY A 175 -3.19 -20.38 7.10
C GLY A 175 -2.55 -19.27 7.94
N ASP A 176 -1.22 -19.21 7.95
CA ASP A 176 -0.50 -18.11 8.58
C ASP A 176 -0.61 -16.83 7.73
N PRO A 177 -0.74 -15.64 8.35
CA PRO A 177 -0.74 -14.37 7.65
C PRO A 177 0.53 -14.15 6.84
N GLN A 178 0.39 -13.75 5.58
CA GLN A 178 1.50 -13.50 4.66
C GLN A 178 1.37 -12.14 4.00
N ALA A 179 2.51 -11.49 3.78
CA ALA A 179 2.61 -10.25 3.02
C ALA A 179 3.55 -10.42 1.83
N PHE A 180 3.10 -10.05 0.65
CA PHE A 180 3.88 -10.11 -0.59
C PHE A 180 4.03 -8.71 -1.18
N ALA A 181 5.21 -8.39 -1.64
CA ALA A 181 5.51 -7.11 -2.26
C ALA A 181 6.03 -7.28 -3.70
N LEU A 182 5.75 -6.28 -4.52
CA LEU A 182 6.34 -6.14 -5.85
C LEU A 182 7.15 -4.86 -5.91
N PHE A 183 8.41 -4.98 -6.33
CA PHE A 183 9.34 -3.86 -6.38
C PHE A 183 9.70 -3.46 -7.82
N ASP A 184 9.98 -2.17 -8.04
CA ASP A 184 10.56 -1.69 -9.29
C ASP A 184 12.10 -1.89 -9.33
N ASP A 185 12.75 -1.43 -10.42
CA ASP A 185 14.20 -1.60 -10.62
C ASP A 185 15.05 -0.73 -9.67
N HIS A 186 14.43 0.19 -8.94
CA HIS A 186 15.08 1.05 -7.95
C HIS A 186 14.85 0.59 -6.51
N GLY A 187 14.08 -0.49 -6.31
CA GLY A 187 13.74 -1.03 -5.01
C GLY A 187 12.53 -0.37 -4.35
N ARG A 188 11.80 0.52 -5.07
CA ARG A 188 10.55 1.08 -4.56
C ARG A 188 9.45 0.01 -4.60
N MET A 189 8.70 -0.13 -3.51
CA MET A 189 7.55 -1.01 -3.47
C MET A 189 6.40 -0.41 -4.29
N MET A 190 5.97 -1.12 -5.33
CA MET A 190 4.84 -0.72 -6.19
C MET A 190 3.52 -1.34 -5.75
N MET A 191 3.58 -2.43 -4.99
CA MET A 191 2.41 -3.18 -4.56
C MET A 191 2.71 -3.89 -3.26
N LEU A 192 1.72 -3.91 -2.37
CA LEU A 192 1.62 -4.80 -1.22
C LEU A 192 0.38 -5.68 -1.39
N TYR A 193 0.51 -6.96 -1.14
CA TYR A 193 -0.57 -7.93 -1.10
C TYR A 193 -0.55 -8.67 0.23
N THR A 194 -1.64 -8.61 0.97
CA THR A 194 -1.84 -9.35 2.22
C THR A 194 -2.76 -10.54 1.96
N PHE A 195 -2.38 -11.70 2.49
CA PHE A 195 -3.03 -12.99 2.28
C PHE A 195 -3.19 -13.72 3.61
N GLU A 196 -4.30 -14.45 3.78
CA GLU A 196 -4.63 -15.19 5.01
C GLU A 196 -4.73 -14.30 6.27
N THR A 197 -5.16 -13.03 6.13
CA THR A 197 -5.18 -12.09 7.25
C THR A 197 -6.42 -11.21 7.31
N ASN A 198 -7.01 -10.79 6.18
CA ASN A 198 -8.17 -9.90 6.07
C ASN A 198 -7.97 -8.59 6.85
N ILE A 199 -6.85 -7.91 6.59
CA ILE A 199 -6.52 -6.63 7.26
C ILE A 199 -7.64 -5.61 7.09
N SER A 200 -8.21 -5.52 5.89
CA SER A 200 -9.21 -4.50 5.56
C SER A 200 -10.57 -4.72 6.23
N ASP A 201 -10.92 -5.94 6.63
CA ASP A 201 -12.12 -6.20 7.41
C ASP A 201 -12.10 -5.43 8.73
N GLY A 202 -10.92 -5.38 9.39
CA GLY A 202 -10.76 -4.59 10.60
C GLY A 202 -10.84 -3.07 10.40
N TRP A 203 -10.88 -2.57 9.15
CA TRP A 203 -11.14 -1.16 8.86
C TRP A 203 -12.63 -0.86 8.68
N ALA A 204 -13.48 -1.90 8.52
CA ALA A 204 -14.93 -1.76 8.40
C ALA A 204 -15.56 -1.15 9.66
N ASP A 205 -16.83 -0.80 9.59
CA ASP A 205 -17.55 -0.33 10.78
C ASP A 205 -17.66 -1.46 11.85
N PRO A 206 -17.75 -1.13 13.15
CA PRO A 206 -17.74 -2.10 14.22
C PRO A 206 -18.74 -3.23 14.10
N ASP A 207 -19.89 -2.94 13.49
CA ASP A 207 -21.03 -3.88 13.38
C ASP A 207 -20.99 -4.70 12.06
N THR A 208 -19.94 -4.55 11.23
CA THR A 208 -19.87 -5.23 9.92
C THR A 208 -19.39 -6.68 10.07
N HIS A 209 -18.28 -6.89 10.78
CA HIS A 209 -17.68 -8.22 10.97
C HIS A 209 -17.68 -8.67 12.43
N ASP A 210 -18.25 -7.89 13.36
CA ASP A 210 -18.26 -8.15 14.80
C ASP A 210 -16.86 -8.33 15.42
N ASP A 211 -15.82 -7.78 14.78
CA ASP A 211 -14.45 -7.88 15.25
C ASP A 211 -14.25 -7.13 16.58
N PRO A 212 -13.50 -7.70 17.55
CA PRO A 212 -13.14 -7.02 18.79
C PRO A 212 -12.44 -5.68 18.52
N PRO A 213 -12.71 -4.63 19.33
CA PRO A 213 -12.11 -3.31 19.14
C PRO A 213 -10.58 -3.32 19.06
N GLU A 214 -9.91 -4.19 19.82
CA GLU A 214 -8.46 -4.36 19.82
C GLU A 214 -7.94 -4.96 18.52
N ILE A 215 -8.68 -5.86 17.90
CA ILE A 215 -8.32 -6.46 16.60
C ILE A 215 -8.49 -5.42 15.49
N ARG A 216 -9.61 -4.67 15.50
CA ARG A 216 -9.84 -3.57 14.57
C ARG A 216 -8.77 -2.48 14.68
N GLU A 217 -8.34 -2.16 15.90
CA GLU A 217 -7.25 -1.19 16.11
C GLU A 217 -5.93 -1.69 15.53
N LEU A 218 -5.59 -2.99 15.69
CA LEU A 218 -4.40 -3.59 15.07
C LEU A 218 -4.45 -3.46 13.54
N ALA A 219 -5.59 -3.76 12.92
CA ALA A 219 -5.79 -3.61 11.48
C ALA A 219 -5.58 -2.16 11.02
N LEU A 220 -6.20 -1.18 11.70
CA LEU A 220 -6.06 0.24 11.38
C LEU A 220 -4.61 0.74 11.57
N ARG A 221 -3.91 0.25 12.60
CA ARG A 221 -2.48 0.55 12.81
C ARG A 221 -1.62 0.02 11.68
N PHE A 222 -1.89 -1.21 11.21
CA PHE A 222 -1.16 -1.75 10.07
C PHE A 222 -1.48 -0.97 8.78
N GLY A 223 -2.74 -0.61 8.56
CA GLY A 223 -3.14 0.28 7.47
C GLY A 223 -2.41 1.63 7.49
N LEU A 224 -2.24 2.22 8.70
CA LEU A 224 -1.46 3.44 8.83
C LEU A 224 0.03 3.19 8.50
N ASN A 225 0.60 2.06 8.89
CA ASN A 225 1.96 1.71 8.50
C ASN A 225 2.12 1.68 6.99
N ILE A 226 1.16 1.10 6.25
CA ILE A 226 1.17 1.10 4.78
C ILE A 226 1.20 2.53 4.25
N ILE A 227 0.29 3.39 4.72
CA ILE A 227 0.19 4.77 4.24
C ILE A 227 1.45 5.58 4.61
N HIS A 228 1.95 5.43 5.84
CA HIS A 228 3.16 6.12 6.28
C HIS A 228 4.39 5.69 5.48
N TYR A 229 4.51 4.37 5.20
CA TYR A 229 5.60 3.83 4.41
C TYR A 229 5.65 4.45 3.00
N ILE A 230 4.53 4.46 2.28
CA ILE A 230 4.48 5.02 0.91
C ILE A 230 4.64 6.54 0.86
N MET A 231 4.34 7.25 1.95
CA MET A 231 4.59 8.69 2.05
C MET A 231 6.07 9.02 2.31
N ALA A 232 6.84 8.06 2.80
CA ALA A 232 8.26 8.21 3.14
C ALA A 232 9.21 7.80 2.01
N GLU A 233 8.73 7.01 1.02
CA GLU A 233 9.49 6.63 -0.17
C GLU A 233 9.43 7.73 -1.26
#